data_7a4281127af9cecc840d7eb01f0bded5
#
_entry.id   7a4281127af9cecc840d7eb01f0bded5
#
_cell.length_a   1.000
_cell.length_b   1.000
_cell.length_c   1.000
_cell.angle_alpha   90.00
_cell.angle_beta   90.00
_cell.angle_gamma   90.00
#
_symmetry.space_group_name_H-M   'P 1'
#
loop_
_entity.id
_entity.type
_entity.pdbx_description
1 polymer ?
#
loop_
_entity_poly.entity_id
_entity_poly.type
_entity_poly.pdbx_seq_one_letter_code
_entity_poly.pdbx_strand_id
1 'polypeptide(L)'
;MAGKSIQDIIKEKDVKYVDLRFTDPRGKMQHVTFDIGFCDDDFFAEGTMFDGSSIAGWKAINESDMVLMPDAATATIDPFYAQTTLAVFCDIVEPSTGELYSRDPRGTAKLAEAYLKSTGVGDTIVFGPEAEFFVFDDVKFSTSPYKTGFEVDSVELPTNSDTSYETGNLGHRPRTKGGYFPANPIDSCQDLRGEMLTVMEEMGVKIEKHHHEVAAAQHELGTKFQTLTTAADHMQIYKYVIHNVAQAFGKSATFMPKPVFGDNGSGMHCHQSIWKDGKPLFAGNKYADLSQECLWYIGGILKHAKALNAFTNPSTNSYKRLVPGYEAPVLLAYSARNRSASCRIPHGTSPKSKRIEIRFPDPTANPYLAFSAMLMAGLDGIDNKIDPGGPMDKNLYDLPPEELKEIPTVSGSLREALIAVDQDRAFLTKGGVFTDDQIDGYLELKWEE
;
A
#
# COMPACT_ATOMS: atom_id res chain seq x y z
N MET A 1 14.37 10.16 15.68
CA MET A 1 14.47 11.61 15.96
C MET A 1 13.33 12.13 16.85
N ALA A 2 12.67 11.25 17.58
CA ALA A 2 11.49 11.61 18.38
C ALA A 2 11.81 12.70 19.40
N GLY A 3 11.08 13.81 19.34
CA GLY A 3 11.12 14.93 20.30
C GLY A 3 12.01 16.12 19.94
N LYS A 4 12.70 16.14 18.80
CA LYS A 4 13.44 17.33 18.33
C LYS A 4 12.55 18.18 17.42
N SER A 5 12.69 19.51 17.50
CA SER A 5 12.07 20.39 16.52
C SER A 5 12.72 20.23 15.14
N ILE A 6 12.00 20.62 14.09
CA ILE A 6 12.56 20.58 12.72
C ILE A 6 13.79 21.49 12.60
N GLN A 7 13.81 22.64 13.29
CA GLN A 7 14.93 23.56 13.35
C GLN A 7 16.17 22.96 14.05
N ASP A 8 15.96 22.14 15.09
CA ASP A 8 17.05 21.42 15.74
C ASP A 8 17.68 20.38 14.80
N ILE A 9 16.86 19.66 14.02
CA ILE A 9 17.34 18.71 13.03
C ILE A 9 18.13 19.41 11.93
N ILE A 10 17.61 20.53 11.41
CA ILE A 10 18.27 21.35 10.38
C ILE A 10 19.67 21.77 10.82
N LYS A 11 19.79 22.31 12.03
CA LYS A 11 21.07 22.77 12.59
C LYS A 11 22.06 21.62 12.87
N GLU A 12 21.57 20.55 13.51
CA GLU A 12 22.41 19.42 13.93
C GLU A 12 22.97 18.65 12.73
N LYS A 13 22.16 18.52 11.67
CA LYS A 13 22.50 17.74 10.47
C LYS A 13 23.13 18.58 9.36
N ASP A 14 23.29 19.89 9.55
CA ASP A 14 23.81 20.83 8.54
C ASP A 14 23.03 20.68 7.21
N VAL A 15 21.69 20.72 7.31
CA VAL A 15 20.79 20.55 6.18
C VAL A 15 21.02 21.65 5.15
N LYS A 16 21.09 21.27 3.87
CA LYS A 16 21.28 22.20 2.73
C LYS A 16 19.97 22.40 1.97
N TYR A 17 19.12 21.39 1.91
CA TYR A 17 17.84 21.42 1.19
C TYR A 17 16.72 20.83 2.01
N VAL A 18 15.50 21.32 1.80
CA VAL A 18 14.24 20.76 2.30
C VAL A 18 13.45 20.23 1.12
N ASP A 19 13.12 18.95 1.15
CA ASP A 19 12.38 18.22 0.11
C ASP A 19 10.96 17.95 0.60
N LEU A 20 9.99 18.73 0.10
CA LEU A 20 8.58 18.58 0.42
C LEU A 20 7.99 17.49 -0.45
N ARG A 21 7.39 16.47 0.19
CA ARG A 21 6.84 15.28 -0.46
C ARG A 21 5.35 15.16 -0.24
N PHE A 22 4.62 14.80 -1.28
CA PHE A 22 3.19 14.53 -1.22
C PHE A 22 2.83 13.39 -2.18
N THR A 23 1.62 12.87 -2.08
CA THR A 23 1.17 11.73 -2.90
C THR A 23 0.00 12.17 -3.77
N ASP A 24 0.09 11.90 -5.08
CA ASP A 24 -0.98 12.18 -6.03
C ASP A 24 -2.12 11.13 -5.93
N PRO A 25 -3.27 11.34 -6.58
CA PRO A 25 -4.38 10.38 -6.55
C PRO A 25 -4.03 8.98 -7.06
N ARG A 26 -3.05 8.84 -7.97
CA ARG A 26 -2.57 7.53 -8.45
C ARG A 26 -1.69 6.80 -7.44
N GLY A 27 -1.30 7.46 -6.33
CA GLY A 27 -0.41 6.89 -5.31
C GLY A 27 1.08 7.12 -5.60
N LYS A 28 1.40 7.96 -6.60
CA LYS A 28 2.78 8.33 -6.89
C LYS A 28 3.26 9.42 -5.93
N MET A 29 4.43 9.22 -5.32
CA MET A 29 5.07 10.27 -4.54
C MET A 29 5.64 11.34 -5.46
N GLN A 30 5.23 12.58 -5.23
CA GLN A 30 5.70 13.81 -5.88
C GLN A 30 6.55 14.59 -4.89
N HIS A 31 7.43 15.46 -5.39
CA HIS A 31 8.26 16.29 -4.52
C HIS A 31 8.70 17.59 -5.17
N VAL A 32 9.12 18.53 -4.32
CA VAL A 32 9.82 19.74 -4.70
C VAL A 32 10.85 20.09 -3.62
N THR A 33 12.05 20.50 -4.05
CA THR A 33 13.17 20.76 -3.16
C THR A 33 13.47 22.25 -3.08
N PHE A 34 13.63 22.77 -1.87
CA PHE A 34 13.94 24.17 -1.57
C PHE A 34 15.34 24.30 -0.95
N ASP A 35 16.04 25.38 -1.29
CA ASP A 35 17.26 25.77 -0.59
C ASP A 35 16.95 26.13 0.87
N ILE A 36 17.82 25.74 1.80
CA ILE A 36 17.59 25.96 3.24
C ILE A 36 17.44 27.45 3.59
N GLY A 37 18.06 28.33 2.85
CA GLY A 37 17.96 29.78 3.05
C GLY A 37 16.57 30.35 2.74
N PHE A 38 15.73 29.59 2.04
CA PHE A 38 14.32 29.91 1.77
C PHE A 38 13.39 29.38 2.85
N CYS A 39 13.81 28.42 3.65
CA CYS A 39 13.00 27.66 4.60
C CYS A 39 13.07 28.27 6.01
N ASP A 40 12.43 29.39 6.22
CA ASP A 40 12.29 30.03 7.53
C ASP A 40 11.14 29.41 8.38
N ASP A 41 10.84 30.00 9.53
CA ASP A 41 9.79 29.50 10.42
C ASP A 41 8.41 29.60 9.77
N ASP A 42 8.15 30.63 8.98
CA ASP A 42 6.88 30.85 8.27
C ASP A 42 6.68 29.79 7.18
N PHE A 43 7.76 29.38 6.49
CA PHE A 43 7.73 28.28 5.52
C PHE A 43 7.19 26.97 6.12
N PHE A 44 7.56 26.65 7.36
CA PHE A 44 7.07 25.45 8.04
C PHE A 44 5.71 25.63 8.70
N ALA A 45 5.34 26.85 9.08
CA ALA A 45 4.09 27.15 9.75
C ALA A 45 2.93 27.41 8.79
N GLU A 46 3.18 28.09 7.68
CA GLU A 46 2.17 28.52 6.70
C GLU A 46 2.20 27.69 5.41
N GLY A 47 3.28 26.92 5.20
CA GLY A 47 3.49 26.14 3.98
C GLY A 47 3.95 26.98 2.80
N THR A 48 3.95 26.37 1.61
CA THR A 48 4.38 27.04 0.37
C THR A 48 3.43 26.74 -0.78
N MET A 49 3.26 27.72 -1.64
CA MET A 49 2.37 27.64 -2.81
C MET A 49 2.97 26.77 -3.90
N PHE A 50 2.13 26.04 -4.62
CA PHE A 50 2.51 25.30 -5.81
C PHE A 50 1.33 25.22 -6.80
N ASP A 51 1.62 24.83 -8.05
CA ASP A 51 0.62 24.63 -9.09
C ASP A 51 -0.03 23.23 -8.99
N GLY A 52 -1.21 23.16 -8.38
CA GLY A 52 -1.99 21.93 -8.27
C GLY A 52 -2.58 21.45 -9.60
N SER A 53 -2.69 22.32 -10.62
CA SER A 53 -3.21 21.94 -11.95
C SER A 53 -2.23 21.05 -12.72
N SER A 54 -0.96 21.06 -12.34
CA SER A 54 0.06 20.16 -12.89
C SER A 54 -0.02 18.73 -12.35
N ILE A 55 -0.88 18.48 -11.35
CA ILE A 55 -1.11 17.16 -10.77
C ILE A 55 -2.37 16.55 -11.37
N ALA A 56 -2.23 15.41 -12.04
CA ALA A 56 -3.35 14.74 -12.70
C ALA A 56 -4.46 14.36 -11.70
N GLY A 57 -5.70 14.68 -12.05
CA GLY A 57 -6.88 14.42 -11.24
C GLY A 57 -7.15 15.43 -10.13
N TRP A 58 -6.37 16.53 -10.04
CA TRP A 58 -6.58 17.61 -9.09
C TRP A 58 -7.31 18.80 -9.70
N LYS A 59 -6.77 20.01 -9.55
CA LYS A 59 -7.38 21.28 -9.95
C LYS A 59 -7.35 21.52 -11.45
N ALA A 60 -8.27 22.35 -11.93
CA ALA A 60 -8.20 22.93 -13.26
C ALA A 60 -7.24 24.13 -13.27
N ILE A 61 -6.75 24.49 -14.46
CA ILE A 61 -5.75 25.56 -14.64
C ILE A 61 -6.19 26.94 -14.14
N ASN A 62 -7.49 27.18 -14.06
CA ASN A 62 -8.06 28.43 -13.54
C ASN A 62 -8.20 28.48 -12.01
N GLU A 63 -7.87 27.41 -11.31
CA GLU A 63 -7.88 27.28 -9.83
C GLU A 63 -6.61 26.55 -9.36
N SER A 64 -5.45 26.88 -9.94
CA SER A 64 -4.23 26.10 -9.83
C SER A 64 -3.53 26.20 -8.45
N ASP A 65 -3.72 27.30 -7.75
CA ASP A 65 -2.97 27.59 -6.53
C ASP A 65 -3.37 26.69 -5.37
N MET A 66 -2.39 25.99 -4.81
CA MET A 66 -2.52 25.08 -3.67
C MET A 66 -1.35 25.29 -2.72
N VAL A 67 -1.51 24.87 -1.46
CA VAL A 67 -0.45 24.95 -0.44
C VAL A 67 0.05 23.56 -0.07
N LEU A 68 1.38 23.36 -0.13
CA LEU A 68 2.09 22.26 0.53
C LEU A 68 2.28 22.63 2.00
N MET A 69 1.59 21.95 2.90
CA MET A 69 1.67 22.17 4.35
C MET A 69 2.56 21.09 4.97
N PRO A 70 3.81 21.39 5.38
CA PRO A 70 4.74 20.41 5.90
C PRO A 70 4.27 19.81 7.24
N ASP A 71 4.30 18.48 7.35
CA ASP A 71 4.09 17.78 8.61
C ASP A 71 5.44 17.51 9.28
N ALA A 72 5.86 18.40 10.17
CA ALA A 72 7.15 18.34 10.85
C ALA A 72 7.41 17.01 11.60
N ALA A 73 6.36 16.28 11.99
CA ALA A 73 6.50 14.97 12.63
C ALA A 73 7.06 13.89 11.71
N THR A 74 7.00 14.11 10.39
CA THR A 74 7.48 13.16 9.36
C THR A 74 8.92 13.45 8.90
N ALA A 75 9.55 14.53 9.41
CA ALA A 75 10.86 14.98 8.97
C ALA A 75 11.95 13.91 9.16
N THR A 76 12.66 13.58 8.08
CA THR A 76 13.76 12.62 8.08
C THR A 76 14.85 13.06 7.09
N ILE A 77 16.11 12.67 7.36
CA ILE A 77 17.20 12.92 6.39
C ILE A 77 17.10 11.87 5.29
N ASP A 78 17.14 12.32 4.03
CA ASP A 78 17.19 11.44 2.88
C ASP A 78 18.63 10.93 2.66
N PRO A 79 18.85 9.60 2.67
CA PRO A 79 20.19 9.03 2.55
C PRO A 79 20.69 8.93 1.10
N PHE A 80 19.86 9.20 0.10
CA PHE A 80 20.20 8.99 -1.31
C PHE A 80 20.74 10.24 -2.01
N TYR A 81 20.58 11.42 -1.43
CA TYR A 81 21.07 12.66 -2.02
C TYR A 81 22.51 12.99 -1.61
N ALA A 82 23.27 13.52 -2.54
CA ALA A 82 24.66 13.89 -2.30
C ALA A 82 24.83 15.05 -1.29
N GLN A 83 23.82 15.92 -1.20
CA GLN A 83 23.77 17.00 -0.22
C GLN A 83 22.75 16.65 0.87
N THR A 84 23.03 17.03 2.11
CA THR A 84 22.15 16.76 3.24
C THR A 84 20.78 17.39 2.99
N THR A 85 19.79 16.55 2.77
CA THR A 85 18.41 16.93 2.42
C THR A 85 17.45 16.41 3.46
N LEU A 86 16.61 17.31 3.99
CA LEU A 86 15.53 16.98 4.90
C LEU A 86 14.25 16.72 4.11
N ALA A 87 13.80 15.48 4.08
CA ALA A 87 12.52 15.10 3.49
C ALA A 87 11.37 15.25 4.51
N VAL A 88 10.25 15.85 4.07
CA VAL A 88 9.07 16.08 4.90
C VAL A 88 7.82 15.79 4.09
N PHE A 89 6.90 14.96 4.62
CA PHE A 89 5.58 14.78 4.00
C PHE A 89 4.69 16.00 4.24
N CYS A 90 3.89 16.33 3.23
CA CYS A 90 2.96 17.45 3.27
C CYS A 90 1.53 16.98 3.15
N ASP A 91 0.64 17.72 3.82
CA ASP A 91 -0.78 17.76 3.48
C ASP A 91 -1.00 18.82 2.40
N ILE A 92 -2.05 18.68 1.61
CA ILE A 92 -2.44 19.69 0.63
C ILE A 92 -3.60 20.50 1.20
N VAL A 93 -3.47 21.82 1.13
CA VAL A 93 -4.42 22.74 1.75
C VAL A 93 -4.93 23.76 0.72
N GLU A 94 -6.21 24.09 0.82
CA GLU A 94 -6.84 25.14 0.04
C GLU A 94 -6.38 26.53 0.56
N PRO A 95 -5.74 27.36 -0.25
CA PRO A 95 -5.19 28.64 0.22
C PRO A 95 -6.25 29.61 0.72
N SER A 96 -7.47 29.53 0.21
CA SER A 96 -8.57 30.45 0.57
C SER A 96 -9.24 30.13 1.90
N THR A 97 -9.22 28.88 2.33
CA THR A 97 -9.92 28.41 3.55
C THR A 97 -8.97 27.88 4.62
N GLY A 98 -7.76 27.45 4.26
CA GLY A 98 -6.84 26.74 5.15
C GLY A 98 -7.29 25.31 5.47
N GLU A 99 -8.32 24.78 4.80
CA GLU A 99 -8.83 23.43 5.00
C GLU A 99 -8.08 22.43 4.13
N LEU A 100 -8.08 21.15 4.53
CA LEU A 100 -7.52 20.06 3.73
C LEU A 100 -8.21 19.99 2.37
N TYR A 101 -7.42 19.86 1.31
CA TYR A 101 -7.95 19.68 -0.04
C TYR A 101 -8.66 18.33 -0.17
N SER A 102 -9.90 18.34 -0.66
CA SER A 102 -10.77 17.17 -0.70
C SER A 102 -10.20 15.98 -1.50
N ARG A 103 -9.31 16.24 -2.48
CA ARG A 103 -8.68 15.18 -3.30
C ARG A 103 -7.27 14.82 -2.83
N ASP A 104 -6.82 15.34 -1.68
CA ASP A 104 -5.55 14.93 -1.08
C ASP A 104 -5.67 13.55 -0.44
N PRO A 105 -4.94 12.52 -0.94
CA PRO A 105 -4.98 11.18 -0.36
C PRO A 105 -4.56 11.14 1.11
N ARG A 106 -3.54 11.90 1.50
CA ARG A 106 -3.06 11.95 2.88
C ARG A 106 -4.07 12.63 3.80
N GLY A 107 -4.69 13.69 3.33
CA GLY A 107 -5.81 14.35 4.00
C GLY A 107 -6.98 13.40 4.22
N THR A 108 -7.35 12.60 3.22
CA THR A 108 -8.38 11.55 3.34
C THR A 108 -8.05 10.54 4.44
N ALA A 109 -6.79 10.12 4.57
CA ALA A 109 -6.37 9.21 5.64
C ALA A 109 -6.53 9.82 7.04
N LYS A 110 -6.17 11.08 7.21
CA LYS A 110 -6.38 11.83 8.46
C LYS A 110 -7.86 11.98 8.80
N LEU A 111 -8.70 12.26 7.81
CA LEU A 111 -10.16 12.33 7.99
C LEU A 111 -10.75 10.96 8.37
N ALA A 112 -10.26 9.86 7.82
CA ALA A 112 -10.69 8.50 8.16
C ALA A 112 -10.36 8.16 9.62
N GLU A 113 -9.17 8.50 10.11
CA GLU A 113 -8.80 8.34 11.53
C GLU A 113 -9.65 9.22 12.46
N ALA A 114 -9.93 10.45 12.06
CA ALA A 114 -10.81 11.35 12.80
C ALA A 114 -12.26 10.84 12.84
N TYR A 115 -12.76 10.32 11.71
CA TYR A 115 -14.10 9.72 11.63
C TYR A 115 -14.23 8.50 12.55
N LEU A 116 -13.26 7.57 12.55
CA LEU A 116 -13.26 6.44 13.50
C LEU A 116 -13.46 6.92 14.94
N LYS A 117 -12.70 7.94 15.38
CA LYS A 117 -12.83 8.52 16.73
C LYS A 117 -14.22 9.09 16.98
N SER A 118 -14.79 9.78 16.00
CA SER A 118 -16.11 10.42 16.11
C SER A 118 -17.26 9.42 16.24
N THR A 119 -17.11 8.21 15.67
CA THR A 119 -18.12 7.13 15.79
C THR A 119 -18.19 6.54 17.20
N GLY A 120 -17.15 6.72 18.01
CA GLY A 120 -17.03 6.09 19.32
C GLY A 120 -16.77 4.58 19.29
N VAL A 121 -16.63 3.97 18.12
CA VAL A 121 -16.30 2.55 17.95
C VAL A 121 -14.87 2.28 18.44
N GLY A 122 -13.93 3.13 18.06
CA GLY A 122 -12.55 3.06 18.46
C GLY A 122 -11.87 4.41 18.40
N ASP A 123 -10.64 4.49 18.88
CA ASP A 123 -9.81 5.70 18.83
C ASP A 123 -8.57 5.55 17.95
N THR A 124 -8.21 4.30 17.64
CA THR A 124 -6.99 3.97 16.90
C THR A 124 -7.26 2.80 15.97
N ILE A 125 -6.91 2.96 14.72
CA ILE A 125 -6.79 1.88 13.72
C ILE A 125 -5.33 1.69 13.37
N VAL A 126 -4.87 0.44 13.34
CA VAL A 126 -3.52 0.10 12.91
C VAL A 126 -3.55 -0.75 11.64
N PHE A 127 -2.60 -0.47 10.76
CA PHE A 127 -2.33 -1.23 9.54
C PHE A 127 -0.93 -1.80 9.56
N GLY A 128 -0.79 -3.05 9.12
CA GLY A 128 0.46 -3.73 8.85
C GLY A 128 0.43 -4.27 7.42
N PRO A 129 0.82 -3.47 6.42
CA PRO A 129 0.88 -3.93 5.04
C PRO A 129 2.11 -4.82 4.82
N GLU A 130 1.93 -5.90 4.05
CA GLU A 130 2.98 -6.81 3.56
C GLU A 130 3.05 -6.65 2.05
N ALA A 131 3.86 -5.70 1.56
CA ALA A 131 3.99 -5.42 0.14
C ALA A 131 5.13 -6.23 -0.48
N GLU A 132 4.77 -7.07 -1.43
CA GLU A 132 5.71 -7.86 -2.22
C GLU A 132 6.18 -7.07 -3.46
N PHE A 133 7.37 -7.39 -3.96
CA PHE A 133 7.95 -6.76 -5.14
C PHE A 133 8.90 -7.69 -5.87
N PHE A 134 9.19 -7.36 -7.14
CA PHE A 134 10.19 -8.06 -7.94
C PHE A 134 11.43 -7.21 -8.15
N VAL A 135 12.58 -7.86 -8.29
CA VAL A 135 13.85 -7.22 -8.65
C VAL A 135 14.42 -7.91 -9.88
N PHE A 136 14.69 -7.14 -10.93
CA PHE A 136 15.23 -7.62 -12.19
C PHE A 136 16.62 -7.06 -12.46
N ASP A 137 17.44 -7.82 -13.17
CA ASP A 137 18.76 -7.40 -13.63
C ASP A 137 18.65 -6.55 -14.91
N ASP A 138 17.65 -6.79 -15.75
CA ASP A 138 17.39 -6.00 -16.97
C ASP A 138 15.88 -5.93 -17.25
N VAL A 139 15.44 -4.77 -17.71
CA VAL A 139 14.04 -4.51 -18.09
C VAL A 139 14.01 -3.73 -19.40
N LYS A 140 13.39 -4.30 -20.42
CA LYS A 140 13.15 -3.68 -21.72
C LYS A 140 11.66 -3.66 -22.01
N PHE A 141 11.13 -2.55 -22.48
CA PHE A 141 9.75 -2.49 -22.94
C PHE A 141 9.58 -1.52 -24.11
N SER A 142 8.54 -1.76 -24.89
CA SER A 142 8.14 -0.89 -25.99
C SER A 142 6.63 -0.83 -26.08
N THR A 143 6.09 0.38 -26.20
CA THR A 143 4.66 0.67 -26.34
C THR A 143 4.36 1.47 -27.61
N SER A 144 5.27 1.43 -28.61
CA SER A 144 5.08 2.13 -29.87
C SER A 144 3.99 1.47 -30.73
N PRO A 145 3.34 2.20 -31.66
CA PRO A 145 2.34 1.62 -32.56
C PRO A 145 2.87 0.46 -33.43
N TYR A 146 4.17 0.41 -33.63
CA TYR A 146 4.81 -0.57 -34.52
C TYR A 146 5.49 -1.74 -33.77
N LYS A 147 5.69 -1.58 -32.45
CA LYS A 147 6.33 -2.59 -31.62
C LYS A 147 5.81 -2.48 -30.20
N THR A 148 5.16 -3.53 -29.73
CA THR A 148 4.67 -3.63 -28.35
C THR A 148 5.19 -4.90 -27.71
N GLY A 149 5.71 -4.80 -26.50
CA GLY A 149 6.21 -5.94 -25.75
C GLY A 149 7.11 -5.52 -24.60
N PHE A 150 7.53 -6.51 -23.83
CA PHE A 150 8.50 -6.33 -22.75
C PHE A 150 9.38 -7.57 -22.65
N GLU A 151 10.56 -7.37 -22.09
CA GLU A 151 11.52 -8.42 -21.74
C GLU A 151 12.06 -8.07 -20.34
N VAL A 152 12.03 -9.03 -19.43
CA VAL A 152 12.62 -8.92 -18.09
C VAL A 152 13.60 -10.05 -17.90
N ASP A 153 14.70 -9.78 -17.21
CA ASP A 153 15.74 -10.76 -16.96
C ASP A 153 16.22 -10.70 -15.51
N SER A 154 16.58 -11.86 -14.96
CA SER A 154 17.18 -12.02 -13.65
C SER A 154 17.97 -13.32 -13.61
N VAL A 155 19.08 -13.35 -12.87
CA VAL A 155 19.83 -14.58 -12.58
C VAL A 155 18.96 -15.67 -11.95
N GLU A 156 17.83 -15.31 -11.34
CA GLU A 156 16.91 -16.23 -10.68
C GLU A 156 15.81 -16.78 -11.61
N LEU A 157 15.58 -16.17 -12.78
CA LEU A 157 14.53 -16.62 -13.69
C LEU A 157 14.88 -17.97 -14.30
N PRO A 158 13.95 -18.96 -14.32
CA PRO A 158 14.21 -20.28 -14.90
C PRO A 158 14.56 -20.24 -16.38
N THR A 159 14.10 -19.21 -17.10
CA THR A 159 14.33 -19.01 -18.54
C THR A 159 15.62 -18.27 -18.85
N ASN A 160 16.34 -17.79 -17.84
CA ASN A 160 17.60 -17.10 -18.04
C ASN A 160 18.73 -18.09 -18.35
N SER A 161 19.00 -18.35 -19.64
CA SER A 161 20.06 -19.23 -20.10
C SER A 161 21.07 -18.55 -21.04
N ASP A 162 20.69 -17.42 -21.64
CA ASP A 162 21.44 -16.78 -22.72
C ASP A 162 22.15 -15.49 -22.30
N THR A 163 21.80 -14.92 -21.16
CA THR A 163 22.41 -13.69 -20.65
C THR A 163 23.66 -13.98 -19.85
N SER A 164 24.74 -13.25 -20.16
CA SER A 164 25.98 -13.26 -19.37
C SER A 164 25.94 -12.13 -18.35
N TYR A 165 26.25 -12.46 -17.11
CA TYR A 165 26.40 -11.52 -16.00
C TYR A 165 27.88 -11.40 -15.60
N GLU A 166 28.28 -10.28 -15.02
CA GLU A 166 29.65 -10.04 -14.55
C GLU A 166 30.11 -11.16 -13.60
N THR A 167 29.24 -11.58 -12.70
CA THR A 167 29.50 -12.67 -11.74
C THR A 167 29.29 -14.08 -12.31
N GLY A 168 28.84 -14.18 -13.55
CA GLY A 168 28.46 -15.42 -14.19
C GLY A 168 27.09 -15.93 -13.74
N ASN A 169 26.49 -16.84 -14.53
CA ASN A 169 25.25 -17.54 -14.18
C ASN A 169 25.59 -18.97 -13.77
N LEU A 170 25.62 -19.24 -12.48
CA LEU A 170 26.03 -20.53 -11.90
C LEU A 170 24.87 -21.52 -11.77
N GLY A 171 23.67 -21.19 -12.24
CA GLY A 171 22.51 -22.09 -12.21
C GLY A 171 21.85 -22.22 -10.83
N HIS A 172 22.26 -21.46 -9.83
CA HIS A 172 21.60 -21.41 -8.51
C HIS A 172 20.36 -20.55 -8.60
N ARG A 173 19.21 -21.15 -8.82
CA ARG A 173 17.94 -20.44 -8.99
C ARG A 173 16.75 -21.28 -8.50
N PRO A 174 15.66 -20.64 -8.05
CA PRO A 174 14.45 -21.36 -7.67
C PRO A 174 13.75 -21.96 -8.90
N ARG A 175 12.92 -22.96 -8.66
CA ARG A 175 11.94 -23.40 -9.66
C ARG A 175 10.77 -22.42 -9.67
N THR A 176 10.00 -22.40 -10.75
CA THR A 176 8.70 -21.73 -10.78
C THR A 176 7.86 -22.14 -9.57
N LYS A 177 7.33 -21.19 -8.82
CA LYS A 177 6.62 -21.37 -7.54
C LYS A 177 7.45 -22.05 -6.44
N GLY A 178 8.76 -22.03 -6.52
CA GLY A 178 9.66 -22.71 -5.57
C GLY A 178 10.62 -21.80 -4.82
N GLY A 179 10.39 -20.48 -4.84
CA GLY A 179 11.28 -19.48 -4.26
C GLY A 179 11.02 -19.12 -2.78
N TYR A 180 10.09 -19.78 -2.09
CA TYR A 180 9.78 -19.40 -0.71
C TYR A 180 10.86 -19.88 0.27
N PHE A 181 11.56 -18.93 0.90
CA PHE A 181 12.60 -19.13 1.92
C PHE A 181 13.81 -20.00 1.54
N PRO A 182 14.36 -19.98 0.30
CA PRO A 182 15.60 -20.67 0.07
C PRO A 182 16.76 -19.94 0.76
N ALA A 183 17.77 -20.71 1.17
CA ALA A 183 19.02 -20.11 1.60
C ALA A 183 19.92 -19.79 0.40
N ASN A 184 20.90 -18.90 0.61
CA ASN A 184 21.97 -18.69 -0.37
C ASN A 184 22.64 -20.04 -0.77
N PRO A 185 23.07 -20.21 -2.02
CA PRO A 185 23.14 -19.23 -3.10
C PRO A 185 21.88 -19.14 -3.97
N ILE A 186 20.80 -19.91 -3.68
CA ILE A 186 19.55 -19.83 -4.45
C ILE A 186 18.88 -18.47 -4.29
N ASP A 187 18.84 -17.97 -3.06
CA ASP A 187 18.48 -16.58 -2.76
C ASP A 187 19.65 -15.65 -3.10
N SER A 188 19.59 -15.00 -4.24
CA SER A 188 20.67 -14.12 -4.72
C SER A 188 20.63 -12.70 -4.15
N CYS A 189 19.55 -12.32 -3.45
CA CYS A 189 19.28 -10.94 -3.04
C CYS A 189 19.25 -10.72 -1.52
N GLN A 190 19.87 -11.60 -0.73
CA GLN A 190 19.95 -11.47 0.74
C GLN A 190 20.54 -10.12 1.17
N ASP A 191 21.68 -9.73 0.62
CA ASP A 191 22.38 -8.49 0.99
C ASP A 191 21.61 -7.25 0.48
N LEU A 192 21.03 -7.32 -0.72
CA LEU A 192 20.19 -6.27 -1.27
C LEU A 192 19.01 -5.94 -0.33
N ARG A 193 18.28 -6.97 0.13
CA ARG A 193 17.17 -6.78 1.08
C ARG A 193 17.63 -6.31 2.45
N GLY A 194 18.80 -6.78 2.91
CA GLY A 194 19.43 -6.30 4.14
C GLY A 194 19.70 -4.81 4.09
N GLU A 195 20.27 -4.31 2.98
CA GLU A 195 20.51 -2.88 2.77
C GLU A 195 19.20 -2.08 2.72
N MET A 196 18.19 -2.58 2.02
CA MET A 196 16.86 -1.94 1.99
C MET A 196 16.30 -1.73 3.41
N LEU A 197 16.38 -2.73 4.28
CA LEU A 197 15.92 -2.62 5.67
C LEU A 197 16.74 -1.61 6.48
N THR A 198 18.07 -1.61 6.32
CA THR A 198 18.96 -0.66 7.01
C THR A 198 18.61 0.77 6.66
N VAL A 199 18.46 1.06 5.38
CA VAL A 199 18.08 2.41 4.90
C VAL A 199 16.66 2.81 5.35
N MET A 200 15.70 1.88 5.35
CA MET A 200 14.36 2.14 5.89
C MET A 200 14.41 2.53 7.36
N GLU A 201 15.22 1.84 8.18
CA GLU A 201 15.37 2.14 9.60
C GLU A 201 15.98 3.54 9.81
N GLU A 202 16.96 3.92 9.00
CA GLU A 202 17.53 5.28 9.00
C GLU A 202 16.49 6.34 8.68
N MET A 203 15.54 6.04 7.79
CA MET A 203 14.40 6.91 7.46
C MET A 203 13.22 6.80 8.46
N GLY A 204 13.39 6.10 9.57
CA GLY A 204 12.41 6.04 10.66
C GLY A 204 11.35 4.94 10.54
N VAL A 205 11.41 4.08 9.55
CA VAL A 205 10.52 2.93 9.41
C VAL A 205 10.98 1.81 10.34
N LYS A 206 10.10 1.32 11.21
CA LYS A 206 10.42 0.19 12.09
C LYS A 206 10.35 -1.12 11.32
N ILE A 207 11.50 -1.77 11.18
CA ILE A 207 11.68 -3.01 10.45
C ILE A 207 11.47 -4.26 11.31
N GLU A 208 11.18 -5.41 10.67
CA GLU A 208 11.03 -6.71 11.35
C GLU A 208 11.84 -7.84 10.69
N LYS A 209 11.67 -8.07 9.39
CA LYS A 209 12.23 -9.23 8.66
C LYS A 209 12.34 -8.95 7.18
N HIS A 210 13.05 -9.80 6.48
CA HIS A 210 12.96 -9.91 5.02
C HIS A 210 13.10 -11.36 4.57
N HIS A 211 12.60 -11.67 3.40
CA HIS A 211 12.73 -13.00 2.80
C HIS A 211 12.52 -12.96 1.29
N HIS A 212 12.96 -14.04 0.63
CA HIS A 212 12.60 -14.35 -0.74
C HIS A 212 11.18 -14.90 -0.78
N GLU A 213 10.39 -14.47 -1.76
CA GLU A 213 9.01 -14.89 -1.97
C GLU A 213 8.89 -16.08 -2.94
N VAL A 214 7.64 -16.52 -3.22
CA VAL A 214 7.34 -17.75 -3.94
C VAL A 214 7.82 -17.72 -5.40
N ALA A 215 7.66 -16.59 -6.09
CA ALA A 215 8.13 -16.48 -7.47
C ALA A 215 9.64 -16.21 -7.52
N ALA A 216 10.28 -16.60 -8.62
CA ALA A 216 11.64 -16.19 -8.92
C ALA A 216 11.75 -14.66 -8.98
N ALA A 217 12.82 -14.09 -8.45
CA ALA A 217 13.08 -12.64 -8.36
C ALA A 217 12.05 -11.87 -7.51
N GLN A 218 11.27 -12.54 -6.67
CA GLN A 218 10.24 -11.92 -5.81
C GLN A 218 10.70 -11.86 -4.35
N HIS A 219 10.38 -10.74 -3.69
CA HIS A 219 10.84 -10.43 -2.35
C HIS A 219 9.75 -9.76 -1.51
N GLU A 220 9.90 -9.87 -0.17
CA GLU A 220 9.07 -9.17 0.80
C GLU A 220 9.94 -8.67 1.97
N LEU A 221 9.63 -7.46 2.45
CA LEU A 221 10.21 -6.88 3.66
C LEU A 221 9.09 -6.62 4.67
N GLY A 222 9.24 -7.15 5.88
CA GLY A 222 8.29 -6.94 6.97
C GLY A 222 8.63 -5.68 7.76
N THR A 223 7.62 -4.84 7.95
CA THR A 223 7.67 -3.65 8.80
C THR A 223 6.64 -3.72 9.92
N LYS A 224 6.88 -3.01 11.02
CA LYS A 224 5.92 -2.98 12.13
C LYS A 224 4.68 -2.19 11.75
N PHE A 225 3.51 -2.68 12.17
CA PHE A 225 2.24 -1.98 12.04
C PHE A 225 2.29 -0.58 12.66
N GLN A 226 1.55 0.35 12.08
CA GLN A 226 1.40 1.74 12.51
C GLN A 226 -0.06 2.17 12.39
N THR A 227 -0.38 3.38 12.89
CA THR A 227 -1.67 4.01 12.60
C THR A 227 -1.85 4.23 11.10
N LEU A 228 -3.08 4.38 10.63
CA LEU A 228 -3.43 4.40 9.21
C LEU A 228 -2.57 5.36 8.40
N THR A 229 -2.54 6.65 8.78
CA THR A 229 -1.78 7.68 8.06
C THR A 229 -0.28 7.39 8.11
N THR A 230 0.27 7.03 9.28
CA THR A 230 1.70 6.68 9.42
C THR A 230 2.06 5.42 8.63
N ALA A 231 1.19 4.40 8.59
CA ALA A 231 1.42 3.19 7.79
C ALA A 231 1.47 3.51 6.29
N ALA A 232 0.63 4.45 5.83
CA ALA A 232 0.64 4.90 4.44
C ALA A 232 1.89 5.73 4.12
N ASP A 233 2.30 6.66 5.00
CA ASP A 233 3.58 7.39 4.88
C ASP A 233 4.76 6.40 4.80
N HIS A 234 4.80 5.39 5.69
CA HIS A 234 5.83 4.36 5.69
C HIS A 234 5.81 3.50 4.43
N MET A 235 4.64 3.24 3.83
CA MET A 235 4.56 2.52 2.56
C MET A 235 5.13 3.34 1.39
N GLN A 236 5.01 4.65 1.41
CA GLN A 236 5.68 5.53 0.45
C GLN A 236 7.21 5.49 0.62
N ILE A 237 7.71 5.56 1.85
CA ILE A 237 9.14 5.40 2.15
C ILE A 237 9.63 4.01 1.72
N TYR A 238 8.87 2.96 2.00
CA TYR A 238 9.15 1.57 1.61
C TYR A 238 9.40 1.46 0.10
N LYS A 239 8.47 1.96 -0.71
CA LYS A 239 8.61 1.93 -2.17
C LYS A 239 9.80 2.78 -2.65
N TYR A 240 9.98 3.95 -2.08
CA TYR A 240 11.09 4.85 -2.40
C TYR A 240 12.45 4.21 -2.13
N VAL A 241 12.64 3.64 -0.95
CA VAL A 241 13.88 2.98 -0.56
C VAL A 241 14.17 1.77 -1.45
N ILE A 242 13.18 0.92 -1.71
CA ILE A 242 13.35 -0.27 -2.56
C ILE A 242 13.81 0.10 -3.96
N HIS A 243 13.20 1.11 -4.58
CA HIS A 243 13.62 1.57 -5.91
C HIS A 243 15.04 2.12 -5.92
N ASN A 244 15.39 2.97 -4.95
CA ASN A 244 16.71 3.60 -4.90
C ASN A 244 17.82 2.61 -4.55
N VAL A 245 17.61 1.72 -3.59
CA VAL A 245 18.61 0.68 -3.25
C VAL A 245 18.76 -0.31 -4.40
N ALA A 246 17.68 -0.75 -5.06
CA ALA A 246 17.80 -1.60 -6.25
C ALA A 246 18.62 -0.93 -7.33
N GLN A 247 18.40 0.36 -7.60
CA GLN A 247 19.20 1.13 -8.57
C GLN A 247 20.67 1.22 -8.16
N ALA A 248 20.98 1.44 -6.89
CA ALA A 248 22.35 1.47 -6.39
C ALA A 248 23.08 0.13 -6.57
N PHE A 249 22.34 -0.99 -6.57
CA PHE A 249 22.86 -2.33 -6.87
C PHE A 249 22.85 -2.68 -8.37
N GLY A 250 22.55 -1.74 -9.25
CA GLY A 250 22.48 -1.96 -10.69
C GLY A 250 21.29 -2.81 -11.13
N LYS A 251 20.22 -2.82 -10.35
CA LYS A 251 18.99 -3.60 -10.58
C LYS A 251 17.77 -2.71 -10.70
N SER A 252 16.66 -3.28 -11.16
CA SER A 252 15.37 -2.59 -11.27
C SER A 252 14.34 -3.29 -10.40
N ALA A 253 13.70 -2.54 -9.48
CA ALA A 253 12.59 -3.05 -8.69
C ALA A 253 11.25 -2.65 -9.30
N THR A 254 10.21 -3.50 -9.12
CA THR A 254 8.85 -3.19 -9.52
C THR A 254 7.82 -3.71 -8.53
N PHE A 255 6.79 -2.89 -8.29
CA PHE A 255 5.59 -3.23 -7.54
C PHE A 255 4.42 -3.66 -8.45
N MET A 256 4.69 -3.96 -9.70
CA MET A 256 3.71 -4.50 -10.63
C MET A 256 3.09 -5.79 -10.09
N PRO A 257 1.76 -5.93 -10.02
CA PRO A 257 1.12 -7.09 -9.39
C PRO A 257 1.42 -8.41 -10.09
N LYS A 258 1.61 -8.40 -11.41
CA LYS A 258 1.91 -9.61 -12.20
C LYS A 258 2.92 -9.30 -13.30
N PRO A 259 4.22 -9.14 -12.97
CA PRO A 259 5.24 -8.86 -13.98
C PRO A 259 5.66 -10.11 -14.76
N VAL A 260 5.55 -11.31 -14.16
CA VAL A 260 5.96 -12.58 -14.76
C VAL A 260 4.73 -13.48 -14.94
N PHE A 261 4.48 -13.88 -16.20
CA PHE A 261 3.42 -14.83 -16.51
C PHE A 261 3.82 -16.25 -16.05
N GLY A 262 2.86 -17.00 -15.51
CA GLY A 262 3.07 -18.39 -15.11
C GLY A 262 3.71 -18.59 -13.73
N ASP A 263 4.12 -17.53 -13.03
CA ASP A 263 4.59 -17.58 -11.66
C ASP A 263 3.68 -16.74 -10.72
N ASN A 264 3.92 -16.70 -9.40
CA ASN A 264 3.13 -15.92 -8.46
C ASN A 264 3.26 -14.41 -8.75
N GLY A 265 2.28 -13.63 -8.35
CA GLY A 265 2.29 -12.17 -8.43
C GLY A 265 2.46 -11.52 -7.05
N SER A 266 2.64 -10.21 -7.03
CA SER A 266 2.85 -9.42 -5.82
C SER A 266 1.52 -8.96 -5.21
N GLY A 267 1.30 -9.32 -3.95
CA GLY A 267 0.25 -8.80 -3.09
C GLY A 267 0.73 -7.67 -2.19
N MET A 268 -0.23 -6.97 -1.61
CA MET A 268 -0.04 -6.12 -0.45
C MET A 268 -1.09 -6.53 0.59
N HIS A 269 -0.82 -7.62 1.29
CA HIS A 269 -1.74 -8.10 2.32
C HIS A 269 -1.82 -7.09 3.45
N CYS A 270 -3.03 -6.71 3.86
CA CYS A 270 -3.23 -5.66 4.84
C CYS A 270 -3.77 -6.22 6.15
N HIS A 271 -2.90 -6.34 7.14
CA HIS A 271 -3.31 -6.61 8.51
C HIS A 271 -3.97 -5.37 9.12
N GLN A 272 -5.09 -5.56 9.83
CA GLN A 272 -5.89 -4.47 10.39
C GLN A 272 -6.39 -4.83 11.79
N SER A 273 -6.39 -3.84 12.70
CA SER A 273 -6.98 -3.98 14.03
C SER A 273 -7.40 -2.62 14.58
N ILE A 274 -8.62 -2.54 15.14
CA ILE A 274 -9.13 -1.35 15.84
C ILE A 274 -8.87 -1.47 17.34
N TRP A 275 -8.53 -0.36 17.97
CA TRP A 275 -8.28 -0.24 19.39
C TRP A 275 -9.14 0.87 20.00
N LYS A 276 -9.49 0.70 21.27
CA LYS A 276 -10.20 1.71 22.06
C LYS A 276 -9.61 1.75 23.47
N ASP A 277 -9.19 2.91 23.94
CA ASP A 277 -8.58 3.10 25.27
C ASP A 277 -7.44 2.12 25.54
N GLY A 278 -6.58 1.88 24.52
CA GLY A 278 -5.45 0.96 24.59
C GLY A 278 -5.83 -0.54 24.64
N LYS A 279 -7.09 -0.89 24.36
CA LYS A 279 -7.58 -2.28 24.32
C LYS A 279 -7.97 -2.68 22.89
N PRO A 280 -7.61 -3.91 22.44
CA PRO A 280 -7.99 -4.40 21.13
C PRO A 280 -9.49 -4.64 21.03
N LEU A 281 -10.17 -3.99 20.09
CA LEU A 281 -11.60 -4.15 19.84
C LEU A 281 -11.92 -5.52 19.20
N PHE A 282 -10.98 -6.08 18.44
CA PHE A 282 -11.20 -7.31 17.67
C PHE A 282 -11.10 -8.60 18.49
N ALA A 283 -10.60 -8.54 19.73
CA ALA A 283 -10.53 -9.67 20.63
C ALA A 283 -11.88 -9.92 21.31
N GLY A 284 -12.31 -11.19 21.36
CA GLY A 284 -13.60 -11.58 21.95
C GLY A 284 -13.72 -13.08 22.20
N ASN A 285 -14.95 -13.60 22.13
CA ASN A 285 -15.27 -14.98 22.42
C ASN A 285 -16.06 -15.68 21.30
N LYS A 286 -16.07 -15.10 20.09
CA LYS A 286 -16.68 -15.69 18.90
C LYS A 286 -15.65 -16.53 18.12
N TYR A 287 -15.97 -16.86 16.88
CA TYR A 287 -15.08 -17.63 15.99
C TYR A 287 -13.64 -17.07 16.00
N ALA A 288 -12.66 -17.95 16.16
CA ALA A 288 -11.21 -17.64 16.27
C ALA A 288 -10.86 -16.62 17.38
N ASP A 289 -11.65 -16.58 18.46
CA ASP A 289 -11.55 -15.62 19.57
C ASP A 289 -11.68 -14.14 19.13
N LEU A 290 -12.49 -13.90 18.13
CA LEU A 290 -12.87 -12.56 17.68
C LEU A 290 -14.05 -12.00 18.46
N SER A 291 -14.19 -10.69 18.46
CA SER A 291 -15.36 -9.98 18.94
C SER A 291 -16.48 -10.00 17.89
N GLN A 292 -17.70 -9.65 18.30
CA GLN A 292 -18.82 -9.47 17.37
C GLN A 292 -18.58 -8.28 16.44
N GLU A 293 -17.96 -7.21 16.93
CA GLU A 293 -17.58 -6.04 16.16
C GLU A 293 -16.60 -6.40 15.04
N CYS A 294 -15.63 -7.27 15.32
CA CYS A 294 -14.70 -7.77 14.31
C CYS A 294 -15.42 -8.56 13.21
N LEU A 295 -16.39 -9.41 13.57
CA LEU A 295 -17.19 -10.15 12.58
C LEU A 295 -18.03 -9.20 11.71
N TRP A 296 -18.65 -8.18 12.28
CA TRP A 296 -19.34 -7.15 11.50
C TRP A 296 -18.39 -6.34 10.62
N TYR A 297 -17.20 -6.02 11.12
CA TYR A 297 -16.15 -5.38 10.32
C TYR A 297 -15.81 -6.21 9.08
N ILE A 298 -15.61 -7.53 9.25
CA ILE A 298 -15.38 -8.48 8.14
C ILE A 298 -16.58 -8.44 7.19
N GLY A 299 -17.81 -8.45 7.72
CA GLY A 299 -19.04 -8.36 6.92
C GLY A 299 -19.07 -7.13 6.01
N GLY A 300 -18.65 -5.97 6.54
CA GLY A 300 -18.53 -4.74 5.75
C GLY A 300 -17.48 -4.84 4.65
N ILE A 301 -16.30 -5.37 4.96
CA ILE A 301 -15.24 -5.59 3.97
C ILE A 301 -15.72 -6.51 2.83
N LEU A 302 -16.34 -7.64 3.16
CA LEU A 302 -16.81 -8.59 2.14
C LEU A 302 -17.95 -8.02 1.30
N LYS A 303 -18.89 -7.29 1.92
CA LYS A 303 -20.00 -6.62 1.21
C LYS A 303 -19.51 -5.63 0.17
N HIS A 304 -18.54 -4.78 0.53
CA HIS A 304 -18.03 -3.70 -0.29
C HIS A 304 -16.78 -4.09 -1.12
N ALA A 305 -16.39 -5.36 -1.11
CA ALA A 305 -15.11 -5.81 -1.69
C ALA A 305 -14.93 -5.42 -3.16
N LYS A 306 -15.99 -5.49 -3.99
CA LYS A 306 -15.90 -5.09 -5.40
C LYS A 306 -15.65 -3.60 -5.58
N ALA A 307 -16.27 -2.76 -4.77
CA ALA A 307 -16.00 -1.33 -4.74
C ALA A 307 -14.60 -1.01 -4.20
N LEU A 308 -14.19 -1.72 -3.15
CA LEU A 308 -12.83 -1.61 -2.60
C LEU A 308 -11.75 -1.90 -3.62
N ASN A 309 -11.99 -2.83 -4.57
CA ASN A 309 -11.01 -3.16 -5.60
C ASN A 309 -10.61 -1.97 -6.47
N ALA A 310 -11.43 -0.94 -6.61
CA ALA A 310 -11.06 0.30 -7.31
C ALA A 310 -9.85 0.98 -6.65
N PHE A 311 -9.71 0.89 -5.33
CA PHE A 311 -8.62 1.48 -4.55
C PHE A 311 -7.53 0.48 -4.19
N THR A 312 -7.87 -0.79 -3.96
CA THR A 312 -6.94 -1.83 -3.51
C THR A 312 -6.24 -2.54 -4.66
N ASN A 313 -6.84 -2.54 -5.86
CA ASN A 313 -6.37 -3.21 -7.08
C ASN A 313 -6.57 -2.28 -8.29
N PRO A 314 -5.86 -1.13 -8.31
CA PRO A 314 -6.24 0.00 -9.16
C PRO A 314 -5.64 -0.02 -10.57
N SER A 315 -5.03 -1.11 -11.00
CA SER A 315 -4.42 -1.23 -12.33
C SER A 315 -5.03 -2.37 -13.15
N THR A 316 -4.93 -2.29 -14.47
CA THR A 316 -5.32 -3.41 -15.35
C THR A 316 -4.47 -4.67 -15.07
N ASN A 317 -3.21 -4.49 -14.65
CA ASN A 317 -2.34 -5.60 -14.27
C ASN A 317 -2.74 -6.26 -12.93
N SER A 318 -3.43 -5.55 -12.02
CA SER A 318 -3.98 -6.11 -10.79
C SER A 318 -4.81 -7.37 -11.04
N TYR A 319 -5.58 -7.36 -12.11
CA TYR A 319 -6.48 -8.47 -12.49
C TYR A 319 -5.78 -9.59 -13.28
N LYS A 320 -4.49 -9.43 -13.58
CA LYS A 320 -3.61 -10.52 -14.01
C LYS A 320 -3.08 -11.31 -12.81
N ARG A 321 -2.98 -10.67 -11.64
CA ARG A 321 -2.68 -11.31 -10.36
C ARG A 321 -3.91 -12.01 -9.78
N LEU A 322 -5.07 -11.35 -9.74
CA LEU A 322 -6.31 -11.86 -9.14
C LEU A 322 -6.94 -12.98 -9.99
N VAL A 323 -6.21 -14.08 -10.10
CA VAL A 323 -6.63 -15.30 -10.80
C VAL A 323 -6.41 -16.52 -9.90
N PRO A 324 -7.29 -17.53 -9.94
CA PRO A 324 -7.15 -18.74 -9.13
C PRO A 324 -5.82 -19.47 -9.37
N GLY A 325 -5.24 -20.07 -8.32
CA GLY A 325 -4.07 -20.96 -8.43
C GLY A 325 -2.70 -20.30 -8.30
N TYR A 326 -2.63 -18.99 -7.98
CA TYR A 326 -1.38 -18.25 -7.79
C TYR A 326 -1.33 -17.51 -6.43
N GLU A 327 -1.92 -18.11 -5.40
CA GLU A 327 -1.98 -17.55 -4.03
C GLU A 327 -2.64 -16.17 -3.93
N ALA A 328 -3.37 -15.77 -4.96
CA ALA A 328 -4.21 -14.59 -4.96
C ALA A 328 -5.66 -15.00 -4.66
N PRO A 329 -6.19 -14.74 -3.46
CA PRO A 329 -7.52 -15.16 -3.08
C PRO A 329 -8.55 -14.28 -3.77
N VAL A 330 -9.36 -14.89 -4.64
CA VAL A 330 -10.43 -14.20 -5.39
C VAL A 330 -11.82 -14.42 -4.77
N LEU A 331 -11.98 -15.43 -3.93
CA LEU A 331 -13.27 -15.79 -3.30
C LEU A 331 -13.48 -14.95 -2.04
N LEU A 332 -14.63 -14.29 -1.96
CA LEU A 332 -15.02 -13.44 -0.83
C LEU A 332 -15.51 -14.32 0.33
N ALA A 333 -14.56 -14.79 1.09
CA ALA A 333 -14.75 -15.63 2.26
C ALA A 333 -13.78 -15.20 3.37
N TYR A 334 -14.10 -15.56 4.62
CA TYR A 334 -13.19 -15.42 5.75
C TYR A 334 -12.94 -16.77 6.42
N SER A 335 -11.73 -16.94 6.97
CA SER A 335 -11.36 -18.16 7.68
C SER A 335 -10.14 -17.97 8.57
N ALA A 336 -10.08 -18.76 9.66
CA ALA A 336 -8.92 -18.79 10.54
C ALA A 336 -7.79 -19.61 9.92
N ARG A 337 -6.58 -19.03 9.87
CA ARG A 337 -5.34 -19.68 9.40
C ARG A 337 -5.35 -20.17 7.94
N ASN A 338 -6.37 -19.84 7.17
CA ASN A 338 -6.56 -20.28 5.80
C ASN A 338 -6.14 -19.20 4.80
N ARG A 339 -5.06 -19.42 4.06
CA ARG A 339 -4.53 -18.48 3.07
C ARG A 339 -5.30 -18.46 1.76
N SER A 340 -6.23 -19.39 1.52
CA SER A 340 -7.08 -19.37 0.33
C SER A 340 -8.29 -18.44 0.45
N ALA A 341 -8.60 -17.93 1.66
CA ALA A 341 -9.66 -16.96 1.90
C ALA A 341 -9.18 -15.52 1.67
N SER A 342 -10.02 -14.65 1.12
CA SER A 342 -9.70 -13.23 0.90
C SER A 342 -9.56 -12.44 2.21
N CYS A 343 -10.24 -12.87 3.27
CA CYS A 343 -10.06 -12.37 4.63
C CYS A 343 -9.56 -13.51 5.52
N ARG A 344 -8.28 -13.47 5.85
CA ARG A 344 -7.66 -14.44 6.76
C ARG A 344 -7.63 -13.89 8.18
N ILE A 345 -7.87 -14.74 9.18
CA ILE A 345 -7.67 -14.42 10.58
C ILE A 345 -6.38 -15.13 11.03
N PRO A 346 -5.27 -14.40 11.20
CA PRO A 346 -4.02 -14.99 11.65
C PRO A 346 -4.15 -15.59 13.04
N HIS A 347 -3.45 -16.70 13.29
CA HIS A 347 -3.39 -17.27 14.63
C HIS A 347 -2.66 -16.30 15.58
N GLY A 348 -3.24 -16.05 16.74
CA GLY A 348 -2.65 -15.24 17.79
C GLY A 348 -3.07 -15.74 19.16
N THR A 349 -2.11 -15.89 20.06
CA THR A 349 -2.33 -16.39 21.42
C THR A 349 -2.74 -15.30 22.42
N SER A 350 -2.50 -14.05 22.08
CA SER A 350 -2.81 -12.89 22.94
C SER A 350 -4.00 -12.11 22.37
N PRO A 351 -4.87 -11.54 23.20
CA PRO A 351 -5.89 -10.60 22.75
C PRO A 351 -5.32 -9.44 21.91
N LYS A 352 -4.13 -8.96 22.23
CA LYS A 352 -3.45 -7.87 21.50
C LYS A 352 -3.01 -8.26 20.09
N SER A 353 -2.93 -9.56 19.77
CA SER A 353 -2.55 -10.07 18.45
C SER A 353 -3.74 -10.32 17.54
N LYS A 354 -4.99 -10.13 18.03
CA LYS A 354 -6.19 -10.35 17.23
C LYS A 354 -6.34 -9.27 16.18
N ARG A 355 -6.39 -9.71 14.92
CA ARG A 355 -6.44 -8.86 13.73
C ARG A 355 -7.03 -9.67 12.57
N ILE A 356 -7.41 -8.98 11.53
CA ILE A 356 -7.73 -9.58 10.23
C ILE A 356 -6.63 -9.25 9.24
N GLU A 357 -6.54 -10.03 8.18
CA GLU A 357 -5.64 -9.85 7.05
C GLU A 357 -6.47 -9.88 5.77
N ILE A 358 -6.53 -8.77 5.07
CA ILE A 358 -7.17 -8.66 3.75
C ILE A 358 -6.12 -8.93 2.69
N ARG A 359 -6.34 -9.95 1.85
CA ARG A 359 -5.32 -10.53 0.99
C ARG A 359 -5.44 -10.17 -0.49
N PHE A 360 -6.56 -9.58 -0.94
CA PHE A 360 -6.72 -9.17 -2.34
C PHE A 360 -5.98 -7.90 -2.73
N PRO A 361 -5.68 -6.92 -1.85
CA PRO A 361 -4.94 -5.73 -2.25
C PRO A 361 -3.59 -6.05 -2.88
N ASP A 362 -3.11 -5.17 -3.74
CA ASP A 362 -1.78 -5.24 -4.34
C ASP A 362 -1.00 -3.92 -4.19
N PRO A 363 0.33 -3.94 -4.39
CA PRO A 363 1.17 -2.80 -4.05
C PRO A 363 1.10 -1.63 -5.05
N THR A 364 0.31 -1.70 -6.13
CA THR A 364 0.03 -0.52 -6.97
C THR A 364 -0.98 0.43 -6.33
N ALA A 365 -1.67 -0.03 -5.28
CA ALA A 365 -2.62 0.79 -4.54
C ALA A 365 -1.99 2.07 -3.99
N ASN A 366 -2.77 3.16 -4.03
CA ASN A 366 -2.49 4.33 -3.20
C ASN A 366 -2.76 3.95 -1.74
N PRO A 367 -1.74 3.88 -0.86
CA PRO A 367 -1.92 3.33 0.48
C PRO A 367 -2.90 4.16 1.32
N TYR A 368 -2.89 5.49 1.18
CA TYR A 368 -3.81 6.36 1.90
C TYR A 368 -5.27 6.08 1.56
N LEU A 369 -5.59 6.00 0.25
CA LEU A 369 -6.96 5.75 -0.21
C LEU A 369 -7.38 4.31 0.08
N ALA A 370 -6.52 3.33 -0.16
CA ALA A 370 -6.83 1.92 0.07
C ALA A 370 -7.10 1.60 1.55
N PHE A 371 -6.25 2.11 2.45
CA PHE A 371 -6.43 1.87 3.89
C PHE A 371 -7.67 2.60 4.41
N SER A 372 -7.91 3.84 3.97
CA SER A 372 -9.12 4.60 4.31
C SER A 372 -10.38 3.89 3.83
N ALA A 373 -10.42 3.44 2.58
CA ALA A 373 -11.57 2.74 2.03
C ALA A 373 -11.88 1.43 2.78
N MET A 374 -10.84 0.64 3.13
CA MET A 374 -11.02 -0.57 3.93
C MET A 374 -11.55 -0.26 5.34
N LEU A 375 -11.05 0.79 6.02
CA LEU A 375 -11.58 1.22 7.31
C LEU A 375 -13.05 1.61 7.18
N MET A 376 -13.41 2.42 6.17
CA MET A 376 -14.79 2.88 5.97
C MET A 376 -15.74 1.73 5.69
N ALA A 377 -15.34 0.74 4.89
CA ALA A 377 -16.12 -0.48 4.65
C ALA A 377 -16.34 -1.29 5.95
N GLY A 378 -15.29 -1.44 6.75
CA GLY A 378 -15.40 -2.13 8.03
C GLY A 378 -16.29 -1.41 9.05
N LEU A 379 -16.20 -0.07 9.11
CA LEU A 379 -17.07 0.76 9.97
C LEU A 379 -18.55 0.69 9.51
N ASP A 380 -18.81 0.66 8.20
CA ASP A 380 -20.15 0.42 7.67
C ASP A 380 -20.68 -0.94 8.13
N GLY A 381 -19.81 -1.95 8.14
CA GLY A 381 -20.14 -3.29 8.65
C GLY A 381 -20.54 -3.27 10.12
N ILE A 382 -19.82 -2.56 10.97
CA ILE A 382 -20.13 -2.43 12.41
C ILE A 382 -21.45 -1.66 12.61
N ASP A 383 -21.59 -0.51 11.96
CA ASP A 383 -22.75 0.38 12.08
C ASP A 383 -24.05 -0.31 11.67
N ASN A 384 -24.03 -1.04 10.54
CA ASN A 384 -25.18 -1.78 10.01
C ASN A 384 -25.25 -3.24 10.49
N LYS A 385 -24.36 -3.68 11.39
CA LYS A 385 -24.28 -5.06 11.91
C LYS A 385 -24.31 -6.12 10.81
N ILE A 386 -23.48 -5.93 9.78
CA ILE A 386 -23.45 -6.78 8.60
C ILE A 386 -22.86 -8.14 8.97
N ASP A 387 -23.66 -9.19 8.84
CA ASP A 387 -23.23 -10.57 9.09
C ASP A 387 -22.31 -11.03 7.94
N PRO A 388 -21.07 -11.47 8.21
CA PRO A 388 -20.17 -12.01 7.19
C PRO A 388 -20.57 -13.40 6.67
N GLY A 389 -21.60 -14.02 7.24
CA GLY A 389 -21.94 -15.43 7.02
C GLY A 389 -21.04 -16.39 7.82
N GLY A 390 -21.08 -17.67 7.48
CA GLY A 390 -20.23 -18.67 8.13
C GLY A 390 -18.78 -18.65 7.64
N PRO A 391 -17.80 -18.98 8.52
CA PRO A 391 -16.41 -19.11 8.09
C PRO A 391 -16.22 -20.29 7.15
N MET A 392 -15.29 -20.19 6.21
CA MET A 392 -14.98 -21.22 5.23
C MET A 392 -13.61 -21.86 5.54
N ASP A 393 -13.62 -22.88 6.38
CA ASP A 393 -12.38 -23.56 6.87
C ASP A 393 -11.91 -24.71 5.93
N LYS A 394 -12.32 -24.66 4.65
CA LYS A 394 -11.90 -25.58 3.60
C LYS A 394 -10.78 -24.96 2.76
N ASN A 395 -9.98 -25.77 2.06
CA ASN A 395 -9.11 -25.26 0.99
C ASN A 395 -10.00 -24.81 -0.18
N LEU A 396 -10.10 -23.49 -0.37
CA LEU A 396 -10.98 -22.90 -1.39
C LEU A 396 -10.47 -23.15 -2.81
N TYR A 397 -9.20 -23.50 -2.99
CA TYR A 397 -8.64 -23.84 -4.31
C TYR A 397 -9.08 -25.23 -4.80
N ASP A 398 -9.47 -26.10 -3.88
CA ASP A 398 -9.85 -27.50 -4.18
C ASP A 398 -11.39 -27.73 -4.15
N LEU A 399 -12.18 -26.66 -4.08
CA LEU A 399 -13.63 -26.76 -4.05
C LEU A 399 -14.19 -27.26 -5.39
N PRO A 400 -15.23 -28.12 -5.36
CA PRO A 400 -15.96 -28.50 -6.55
C PRO A 400 -16.55 -27.27 -7.29
N PRO A 401 -16.62 -27.29 -8.63
CA PRO A 401 -17.14 -26.16 -9.41
C PRO A 401 -18.55 -25.70 -9.00
N GLU A 402 -19.38 -26.58 -8.48
CA GLU A 402 -20.73 -26.26 -8.00
C GLU A 402 -20.68 -25.42 -6.71
N GLU A 403 -19.82 -25.77 -5.75
CA GLU A 403 -19.61 -25.00 -4.53
C GLU A 403 -18.96 -23.63 -4.84
N LEU A 404 -18.02 -23.57 -5.80
CA LEU A 404 -17.37 -22.33 -6.20
C LEU A 404 -18.32 -21.28 -6.75
N LYS A 405 -19.38 -21.68 -7.47
CA LYS A 405 -20.37 -20.76 -8.05
C LYS A 405 -21.20 -20.02 -6.99
N GLU A 406 -21.34 -20.61 -5.81
CA GLU A 406 -22.12 -20.03 -4.70
C GLU A 406 -21.34 -18.98 -3.90
N ILE A 407 -20.02 -18.90 -4.08
CA ILE A 407 -19.16 -17.97 -3.34
C ILE A 407 -18.94 -16.71 -4.16
N PRO A 408 -19.29 -15.52 -3.64
CA PRO A 408 -19.00 -14.26 -4.31
C PRO A 408 -17.49 -14.08 -4.56
N THR A 409 -17.14 -13.36 -5.61
CA THR A 409 -15.75 -13.05 -5.96
C THR A 409 -15.45 -11.56 -5.89
N VAL A 410 -14.18 -11.22 -5.75
CA VAL A 410 -13.67 -9.88 -6.06
C VAL A 410 -13.98 -9.50 -7.51
N SER A 411 -13.81 -8.22 -7.88
CA SER A 411 -13.95 -7.79 -9.26
C SER A 411 -12.99 -8.55 -10.18
N GLY A 412 -13.45 -8.90 -11.38
CA GLY A 412 -12.66 -9.61 -12.38
C GLY A 412 -11.88 -8.68 -13.33
N SER A 413 -12.09 -7.37 -13.23
CA SER A 413 -11.40 -6.36 -14.05
C SER A 413 -11.43 -5.00 -13.38
N LEU A 414 -10.51 -4.11 -13.76
CA LEU A 414 -10.53 -2.72 -13.33
C LEU A 414 -11.88 -2.06 -13.67
N ARG A 415 -12.38 -2.28 -14.88
CA ARG A 415 -13.70 -1.81 -15.31
C ARG A 415 -14.82 -2.19 -14.34
N GLU A 416 -14.87 -3.46 -13.91
CA GLU A 416 -15.88 -3.94 -12.94
C GLU A 416 -15.73 -3.23 -11.59
N ALA A 417 -14.51 -3.04 -11.11
CA ALA A 417 -14.24 -2.34 -9.86
C ALA A 417 -14.65 -0.86 -9.91
N LEU A 418 -14.36 -0.16 -11.00
CA LEU A 418 -14.76 1.24 -11.18
C LEU A 418 -16.29 1.39 -11.23
N ILE A 419 -16.98 0.51 -11.93
CA ILE A 419 -18.45 0.49 -11.93
C ILE A 419 -19.00 0.18 -10.52
N ALA A 420 -18.40 -0.75 -9.81
CA ALA A 420 -18.83 -1.13 -8.47
C ALA A 420 -18.70 0.03 -7.48
N VAL A 421 -17.59 0.77 -7.48
CA VAL A 421 -17.43 1.91 -6.56
C VAL A 421 -18.33 3.09 -6.94
N ASP A 422 -18.61 3.30 -8.23
CA ASP A 422 -19.57 4.32 -8.68
C ASP A 422 -20.99 4.04 -8.15
N GLN A 423 -21.39 2.78 -8.10
CA GLN A 423 -22.69 2.33 -7.61
C GLN A 423 -22.76 2.19 -6.09
N ASP A 424 -21.64 1.94 -5.41
CA ASP A 424 -21.55 1.66 -3.97
C ASP A 424 -20.55 2.59 -3.30
N ARG A 425 -20.81 3.89 -3.30
CA ARG A 425 -19.94 4.91 -2.72
C ARG A 425 -20.39 5.46 -1.36
N ALA A 426 -21.62 5.16 -0.95
CA ALA A 426 -22.23 5.75 0.25
C ALA A 426 -21.44 5.47 1.54
N PHE A 427 -20.81 4.30 1.66
CA PHE A 427 -19.98 3.96 2.82
C PHE A 427 -18.72 4.80 2.89
N LEU A 428 -18.13 5.20 1.74
CA LEU A 428 -16.93 6.02 1.66
C LEU A 428 -17.17 7.47 2.09
N THR A 429 -18.34 8.02 1.75
CA THR A 429 -18.66 9.44 1.98
C THR A 429 -19.18 9.73 3.39
N LYS A 430 -19.40 8.70 4.21
CA LYS A 430 -19.77 8.88 5.62
C LYS A 430 -18.75 9.77 6.36
N GLY A 431 -19.26 10.73 7.12
CA GLY A 431 -18.43 11.66 7.89
C GLY A 431 -17.55 12.59 7.05
N GLY A 432 -17.77 12.67 5.74
CA GLY A 432 -16.98 13.51 4.85
C GLY A 432 -15.55 12.98 4.61
N VAL A 433 -15.29 11.70 4.84
CA VAL A 433 -13.95 11.08 4.67
C VAL A 433 -13.52 11.12 3.21
N PHE A 434 -14.33 10.54 2.32
CA PHE A 434 -14.25 10.79 0.89
C PHE A 434 -15.34 11.78 0.50
N THR A 435 -15.12 12.52 -0.57
CA THR A 435 -16.15 13.34 -1.20
C THR A 435 -16.55 12.74 -2.54
N ASP A 436 -17.77 13.03 -3.01
CA ASP A 436 -18.18 12.63 -4.37
C ASP A 436 -17.24 13.21 -5.43
N ASP A 437 -16.80 14.46 -5.25
CA ASP A 437 -15.80 15.12 -6.11
C ASP A 437 -14.48 14.35 -6.18
N GLN A 438 -13.98 13.86 -5.04
CA GLN A 438 -12.75 13.04 -5.01
C GLN A 438 -12.96 11.71 -5.73
N ILE A 439 -14.10 11.04 -5.49
CA ILE A 439 -14.41 9.75 -6.12
C ILE A 439 -14.56 9.93 -7.64
N ASP A 440 -15.28 10.96 -8.08
CA ASP A 440 -15.46 11.26 -9.51
C ASP A 440 -14.14 11.58 -10.20
N GLY A 441 -13.30 12.42 -9.59
CA GLY A 441 -11.97 12.72 -10.14
C GLY A 441 -11.04 11.49 -10.16
N TYR A 442 -11.14 10.60 -9.16
CA TYR A 442 -10.42 9.34 -9.17
C TYR A 442 -10.92 8.40 -10.27
N LEU A 443 -12.24 8.28 -10.45
CA LEU A 443 -12.85 7.46 -11.49
C LEU A 443 -12.43 7.97 -12.89
N GLU A 444 -12.52 9.28 -13.15
CA GLU A 444 -12.09 9.88 -14.41
C GLU A 444 -10.64 9.50 -14.73
N LEU A 445 -9.74 9.67 -13.75
CA LEU A 445 -8.33 9.33 -13.87
C LEU A 445 -8.07 7.85 -14.15
N LYS A 446 -8.88 6.94 -13.55
CA LYS A 446 -8.71 5.49 -13.69
C LYS A 446 -9.39 4.92 -14.95
N TRP A 447 -10.36 5.61 -15.54
CA TRP A 447 -10.93 5.22 -16.83
C TRP A 447 -9.97 5.42 -18.01
N GLU A 448 -8.89 6.22 -17.84
CA GLU A 448 -7.84 6.37 -18.84
C GLU A 448 -6.96 5.11 -19.00
N GLU A 449 -6.92 4.22 -18.01
CA GLU A 449 -6.15 2.96 -17.99
C GLU A 449 -6.91 1.80 -18.65
#